data_d60de3130be45ac6e917e980c04dac01
#
_entry.id   d60de3130be45ac6e917e980c04dac01
#
_cell.length_a   1.000
_cell.length_b   1.000
_cell.length_c   1.000
_cell.angle_alpha   90.00
_cell.angle_beta   90.00
_cell.angle_gamma   90.00
#
_symmetry.space_group_name_H-M   'P 1'
#
loop_
_entity.id
_entity.type
_entity.pdbx_description
1 polymer ?
#
loop_
_entity_poly.entity_id
_entity_poly.type
_entity_poly.pdbx_seq_one_letter_code
_entity_poly.pdbx_strand_id
1 'polypeptide(L)'
;MAKASSIFFRASTGRGRISVRRSLSLSHSCSKVLILFSMCFLLKKIEEAFAIEYTYESNRIEGNTLTLQETELVINEGVTIAGKSMREHLEAINHAEAIDYIKDFAKSEIEISQRTIKEIHALVLHGINRENAGRYRTVPVMISGSRHVPPRPYLIEKQMEDFIIRFAEMETAQVHPVLTAAYLHDELVRIHPFIDGNGRTSRLLMNLYLLRNRYTLVNLKGSDEAKVSYYKALEESHTEKHPEAFQMLVAEAERESLARYLLVMGVE
;
A
#
# COMPACT_ATOMS: atom_id res chain seq x y z
N MET A 1 -13.45 22.25 -38.45
CA MET A 1 -12.81 22.86 -39.64
C MET A 1 -11.37 23.17 -39.29
N ALA A 2 -10.42 22.32 -39.64
CA ALA A 2 -8.99 22.56 -39.50
C ALA A 2 -8.34 22.29 -40.86
N LYS A 3 -7.67 23.29 -41.39
CA LYS A 3 -7.07 23.32 -42.75
C LYS A 3 -5.83 22.44 -42.78
N ALA A 4 -5.78 21.50 -43.71
CA ALA A 4 -4.58 20.80 -44.10
C ALA A 4 -3.71 21.73 -44.96
N SER A 5 -2.47 21.96 -44.57
CA SER A 5 -1.46 22.65 -45.39
C SER A 5 -0.64 21.61 -46.12
N SER A 6 -0.82 21.56 -47.43
CA SER A 6 -0.02 20.79 -48.36
C SER A 6 1.32 21.50 -48.60
N ILE A 7 2.43 20.82 -48.33
CA ILE A 7 3.77 21.27 -48.66
C ILE A 7 4.17 20.62 -49.98
N PHE A 8 4.28 21.42 -51.04
CA PHE A 8 4.82 21.04 -52.33
C PHE A 8 6.34 20.97 -52.27
N PHE A 9 6.92 19.84 -52.50
CA PHE A 9 8.36 19.70 -52.75
C PHE A 9 8.69 19.87 -54.22
N ARG A 10 9.45 20.92 -54.55
CA ARG A 10 10.02 21.15 -55.88
C ARG A 10 11.38 20.44 -55.93
N ALA A 11 11.54 19.43 -56.76
CA ALA A 11 12.80 18.77 -56.97
C ALA A 11 13.75 19.69 -57.78
N SER A 12 14.90 20.00 -57.24
CA SER A 12 16.05 20.55 -57.98
C SER A 12 17.14 19.49 -58.01
N THR A 13 17.55 19.16 -59.22
CA THR A 13 18.67 18.23 -59.52
C THR A 13 20.00 18.90 -59.16
N GLY A 14 20.58 18.43 -58.04
CA GLY A 14 21.95 18.80 -57.66
C GLY A 14 22.63 17.59 -57.01
N ARG A 15 23.70 17.07 -57.63
CA ARG A 15 24.52 15.96 -57.08
C ARG A 15 25.16 16.40 -55.76
N GLY A 16 24.61 15.94 -54.63
CA GLY A 16 25.21 16.11 -53.33
C GLY A 16 25.10 14.80 -52.53
N ARG A 17 26.21 14.22 -52.11
CA ARG A 17 26.28 13.05 -51.23
C ARG A 17 25.55 13.40 -49.92
N ILE A 18 24.32 12.94 -49.73
CA ILE A 18 23.62 13.04 -48.47
C ILE A 18 24.19 11.94 -47.54
N SER A 19 24.88 12.40 -46.51
CA SER A 19 25.49 11.56 -45.50
C SER A 19 24.39 10.78 -44.74
N VAL A 20 24.41 9.46 -44.86
CA VAL A 20 23.49 8.51 -44.19
C VAL A 20 23.66 8.50 -42.64
N ARG A 21 24.55 9.34 -42.08
CA ARG A 21 24.84 9.34 -40.64
C ARG A 21 23.75 9.99 -39.77
N ARG A 22 22.76 10.73 -40.31
CA ARG A 22 21.68 11.37 -39.50
C ARG A 22 20.46 10.47 -39.28
N SER A 23 20.26 9.43 -40.07
CA SER A 23 19.07 8.54 -39.90
C SER A 23 19.25 7.50 -38.78
N LEU A 24 20.50 7.14 -38.47
CA LEU A 24 20.79 6.14 -37.42
C LEU A 24 20.64 6.68 -35.99
N SER A 25 20.84 7.99 -35.77
CA SER A 25 20.68 8.58 -34.44
C SER A 25 19.21 8.77 -34.03
N LEU A 26 18.35 9.06 -34.99
CA LEU A 26 16.89 9.18 -34.76
C LEU A 26 16.23 7.82 -34.45
N SER A 27 16.66 6.74 -35.08
CA SER A 27 16.14 5.39 -34.82
C SER A 27 16.54 4.87 -33.45
N HIS A 28 17.76 5.13 -32.98
CA HIS A 28 18.21 4.75 -31.63
C HIS A 28 17.51 5.53 -30.52
N SER A 29 17.24 6.82 -30.74
CA SER A 29 16.49 7.64 -29.76
C SER A 29 15.02 7.19 -29.65
N CYS A 30 14.39 6.88 -30.78
CA CYS A 30 13.01 6.41 -30.84
C CYS A 30 12.85 5.02 -30.16
N SER A 31 13.81 4.10 -30.39
CA SER A 31 13.80 2.80 -29.73
C SER A 31 13.96 2.89 -28.22
N LYS A 32 14.82 3.78 -27.71
CA LYS A 32 14.97 4.02 -26.26
C LYS A 32 13.70 4.57 -25.62
N VAL A 33 13.02 5.50 -26.29
CA VAL A 33 11.75 6.08 -25.82
C VAL A 33 10.65 5.01 -25.78
N LEU A 34 10.56 4.15 -26.80
CA LEU A 34 9.62 3.03 -26.81
C LEU A 34 9.88 2.01 -25.71
N ILE A 35 11.13 1.68 -25.44
CA ILE A 35 11.51 0.78 -24.36
C ILE A 35 11.13 1.39 -23.01
N LEU A 36 11.46 2.65 -22.75
CA LEU A 36 11.07 3.36 -21.52
C LEU A 36 9.56 3.41 -21.34
N PHE A 37 8.81 3.70 -22.40
CA PHE A 37 7.34 3.73 -22.36
C PHE A 37 6.77 2.35 -22.06
N SER A 38 7.29 1.29 -22.69
CA SER A 38 6.88 -0.09 -22.41
C SER A 38 7.21 -0.51 -20.99
N MET A 39 8.37 -0.12 -20.46
CA MET A 39 8.75 -0.37 -19.08
C MET A 39 7.85 0.36 -18.08
N CYS A 40 7.54 1.65 -18.30
CA CYS A 40 6.60 2.39 -17.45
C CYS A 40 5.19 1.75 -17.46
N PHE A 41 4.71 1.32 -18.62
CA PHE A 41 3.42 0.64 -18.72
C PHE A 41 3.43 -0.70 -17.98
N LEU A 42 4.49 -1.50 -18.12
CA LEU A 42 4.65 -2.77 -17.43
C LEU A 42 4.70 -2.57 -15.90
N LEU A 43 5.50 -1.62 -15.43
CA LEU A 43 5.58 -1.28 -14.01
C LEU A 43 4.21 -0.92 -13.43
N LYS A 44 3.44 -0.09 -14.14
CA LYS A 44 2.09 0.28 -13.70
C LYS A 44 1.18 -0.95 -13.57
N LYS A 45 1.23 -1.88 -14.53
CA LYS A 45 0.44 -3.12 -14.48
C LYS A 45 0.85 -4.04 -13.31
N ILE A 46 2.13 -4.09 -12.99
CA ILE A 46 2.64 -4.83 -11.84
C ILE A 46 2.13 -4.19 -10.54
N GLU A 47 2.22 -2.86 -10.43
CA GLU A 47 1.73 -2.13 -9.26
C GLU A 47 0.22 -2.29 -9.05
N GLU A 48 -0.56 -2.30 -10.14
CA GLU A 48 -2.01 -2.59 -10.10
C GLU A 48 -2.27 -4.02 -9.57
N ALA A 49 -1.58 -5.03 -10.12
CA ALA A 49 -1.73 -6.43 -9.69
C ALA A 49 -1.33 -6.63 -8.21
N PHE A 50 -0.24 -6.01 -7.78
CA PHE A 50 0.20 -6.09 -6.37
C PHE A 50 -0.76 -5.36 -5.42
N ALA A 51 -1.37 -4.26 -5.84
CA ALA A 51 -2.38 -3.57 -5.06
C ALA A 51 -3.65 -4.43 -4.86
N ILE A 52 -4.08 -5.16 -5.90
CA ILE A 52 -5.20 -6.10 -5.81
C ILE A 52 -4.86 -7.27 -4.87
N GLU A 53 -3.66 -7.86 -5.01
CA GLU A 53 -3.22 -8.93 -4.12
C GLU A 53 -3.12 -8.44 -2.66
N TYR A 54 -2.59 -7.25 -2.43
CA TYR A 54 -2.53 -6.65 -1.10
C TYR A 54 -3.92 -6.40 -0.52
N THR A 55 -4.88 -5.91 -1.32
CA THR A 55 -6.27 -5.76 -0.90
C THR A 55 -6.87 -7.11 -0.49
N TYR A 56 -6.68 -8.14 -1.30
CA TYR A 56 -7.15 -9.49 -1.02
C TYR A 56 -6.57 -10.03 0.29
N GLU A 57 -5.25 -10.04 0.44
CA GLU A 57 -4.59 -10.62 1.62
C GLU A 57 -4.92 -9.83 2.90
N SER A 58 -4.92 -8.50 2.83
CA SER A 58 -5.23 -7.65 3.97
C SER A 58 -6.67 -7.85 4.48
N ASN A 59 -7.64 -8.00 3.58
CA ASN A 59 -9.02 -8.28 3.96
C ASN A 59 -9.21 -9.74 4.41
N ARG A 60 -8.49 -10.69 3.81
CA ARG A 60 -8.50 -12.09 4.21
C ARG A 60 -8.00 -12.29 5.65
N ILE A 61 -7.00 -11.53 6.09
CA ILE A 61 -6.56 -11.51 7.49
C ILE A 61 -7.72 -11.20 8.42
N GLU A 62 -8.60 -10.27 8.04
CA GLU A 62 -9.77 -9.86 8.82
C GLU A 62 -11.00 -10.77 8.62
N GLY A 63 -10.88 -11.83 7.82
CA GLY A 63 -11.95 -12.82 7.64
C GLY A 63 -12.84 -12.60 6.42
N ASN A 64 -12.50 -11.67 5.53
CA ASN A 64 -13.19 -11.54 4.24
C ASN A 64 -12.98 -12.81 3.42
N THR A 65 -14.03 -13.28 2.76
CA THR A 65 -14.05 -14.57 2.07
C THR A 65 -14.00 -14.46 0.54
N LEU A 66 -13.87 -13.26 -0.01
CA LEU A 66 -13.60 -13.08 -1.45
C LEU A 66 -12.29 -13.78 -1.82
N THR A 67 -12.28 -14.47 -2.95
CA THR A 67 -11.04 -14.97 -3.55
C THR A 67 -10.27 -13.83 -4.23
N LEU A 68 -9.01 -14.08 -4.61
CA LEU A 68 -8.21 -13.08 -5.32
C LEU A 68 -8.88 -12.63 -6.63
N GLN A 69 -9.41 -13.59 -7.42
CA GLN A 69 -10.13 -13.28 -8.66
C GLN A 69 -11.43 -12.51 -8.40
N GLU A 70 -12.19 -12.87 -7.37
CA GLU A 70 -13.40 -12.14 -6.99
C GLU A 70 -13.07 -10.72 -6.52
N THR A 71 -11.98 -10.55 -5.75
CA THR A 71 -11.49 -9.23 -5.33
C THR A 71 -11.14 -8.36 -6.54
N GLU A 72 -10.43 -8.93 -7.53
CA GLU A 72 -10.09 -8.25 -8.79
C GLU A 72 -11.35 -7.81 -9.55
N LEU A 73 -12.34 -8.70 -9.70
CA LEU A 73 -13.60 -8.40 -10.38
C LEU A 73 -14.41 -7.31 -9.66
N VAL A 74 -14.44 -7.35 -8.32
CA VAL A 74 -15.12 -6.33 -7.52
C VAL A 74 -14.47 -4.95 -7.70
N ILE A 75 -13.14 -4.89 -7.69
CA ILE A 75 -12.40 -3.62 -7.79
C ILE A 75 -12.43 -3.07 -9.21
N ASN A 76 -12.14 -3.90 -10.22
CA ASN A 76 -11.96 -3.42 -11.59
C ASN A 76 -13.28 -3.26 -12.36
N GLU A 77 -14.26 -4.15 -12.11
CA GLU A 77 -15.51 -4.21 -12.89
C GLU A 77 -16.73 -3.76 -12.08
N GLY A 78 -16.58 -3.57 -10.76
CA GLY A 78 -17.70 -3.17 -9.89
C GLY A 78 -18.82 -4.22 -9.80
N VAL A 79 -18.54 -5.49 -10.09
CA VAL A 79 -19.54 -6.56 -10.06
C VAL A 79 -19.81 -7.04 -8.65
N THR A 80 -21.01 -7.54 -8.41
CA THR A 80 -21.37 -8.21 -7.15
C THR A 80 -21.19 -9.72 -7.28
N ILE A 81 -20.58 -10.34 -6.28
CA ILE A 81 -20.29 -11.78 -6.22
C ILE A 81 -21.40 -12.48 -5.45
N ALA A 82 -22.02 -13.47 -6.07
CA ALA A 82 -23.10 -14.24 -5.44
C ALA A 82 -22.61 -14.97 -4.20
N GLY A 83 -23.39 -14.92 -3.12
CA GLY A 83 -23.06 -15.55 -1.84
C GLY A 83 -22.10 -14.75 -0.97
N LYS A 84 -21.62 -13.58 -1.38
CA LYS A 84 -20.80 -12.67 -0.58
C LYS A 84 -21.63 -11.49 -0.09
N SER A 85 -21.32 -11.03 1.12
CA SER A 85 -22.05 -9.90 1.71
C SER A 85 -21.66 -8.58 1.07
N MET A 86 -22.53 -7.56 1.13
CA MET A 86 -22.22 -6.19 0.72
C MET A 86 -21.04 -5.63 1.51
N ARG A 87 -20.90 -6.02 2.78
CA ARG A 87 -19.77 -5.61 3.62
C ARG A 87 -18.44 -6.07 3.01
N GLU A 88 -18.34 -7.33 2.57
CA GLU A 88 -17.11 -7.86 1.96
C GLU A 88 -16.73 -7.12 0.68
N HIS A 89 -17.71 -6.74 -0.14
CA HIS A 89 -17.48 -5.92 -1.33
C HIS A 89 -16.97 -4.53 -0.96
N LEU A 90 -17.62 -3.86 0.00
CA LEU A 90 -17.18 -2.55 0.47
C LEU A 90 -15.78 -2.59 1.09
N GLU A 91 -15.44 -3.63 1.82
CA GLU A 91 -14.09 -3.82 2.38
C GLU A 91 -13.03 -3.89 1.27
N ALA A 92 -13.30 -4.58 0.16
CA ALA A 92 -12.38 -4.64 -0.99
C ALA A 92 -12.26 -3.29 -1.70
N ILE A 93 -13.38 -2.63 -2.00
CA ILE A 93 -13.41 -1.33 -2.67
C ILE A 93 -12.70 -0.27 -1.81
N ASN A 94 -13.07 -0.15 -0.55
CA ASN A 94 -12.52 0.82 0.37
C ASN A 94 -11.02 0.64 0.59
N HIS A 95 -10.55 -0.61 0.65
CA HIS A 95 -9.13 -0.89 0.81
C HIS A 95 -8.34 -0.51 -0.44
N ALA A 96 -8.88 -0.74 -1.63
CA ALA A 96 -8.27 -0.30 -2.89
C ALA A 96 -8.20 1.24 -2.97
N GLU A 97 -9.28 1.95 -2.62
CA GLU A 97 -9.28 3.42 -2.53
C GLU A 97 -8.26 3.93 -1.49
N ALA A 98 -8.14 3.24 -0.36
CA ALA A 98 -7.14 3.60 0.66
C ALA A 98 -5.70 3.35 0.19
N ILE A 99 -5.45 2.35 -0.66
CA ILE A 99 -4.14 2.13 -1.29
C ILE A 99 -3.79 3.30 -2.22
N ASP A 100 -4.72 3.76 -3.04
CA ASP A 100 -4.48 4.89 -3.93
C ASP A 100 -4.23 6.17 -3.11
N TYR A 101 -5.00 6.39 -2.05
CA TYR A 101 -4.76 7.47 -1.12
C TYR A 101 -3.35 7.45 -0.53
N ILE A 102 -2.88 6.32 0.01
CA ILE A 102 -1.54 6.23 0.59
C ILE A 102 -0.42 6.37 -0.45
N LYS A 103 -0.62 5.90 -1.69
CA LYS A 103 0.33 6.10 -2.80
C LYS A 103 0.48 7.59 -3.16
N ASP A 104 -0.61 8.33 -3.19
CA ASP A 104 -0.57 9.77 -3.49
C ASP A 104 -0.03 10.57 -2.30
N PHE A 105 -0.42 10.21 -1.07
CA PHE A 105 0.11 10.81 0.14
C PHE A 105 1.63 10.58 0.28
N ALA A 106 2.14 9.39 -0.09
CA ALA A 106 3.57 9.06 -0.04
C ALA A 106 4.42 9.96 -0.95
N LYS A 107 3.84 10.49 -2.03
CA LYS A 107 4.51 11.45 -2.94
C LYS A 107 4.49 12.89 -2.42
N SER A 108 3.67 13.17 -1.40
CA SER A 108 3.54 14.50 -0.80
C SER A 108 4.59 14.71 0.29
N GLU A 109 4.84 15.99 0.65
CA GLU A 109 5.69 16.35 1.78
C GLU A 109 4.90 16.48 3.10
N ILE A 110 3.61 16.10 3.09
CA ILE A 110 2.73 16.19 4.26
C ILE A 110 3.18 15.17 5.31
N GLU A 111 3.35 15.60 6.55
CA GLU A 111 3.77 14.73 7.64
C GLU A 111 2.70 13.70 8.03
N ILE A 112 3.14 12.50 8.41
CA ILE A 112 2.27 11.48 9.00
C ILE A 112 1.87 11.94 10.40
N SER A 113 0.57 11.98 10.65
CA SER A 113 -0.01 12.50 11.89
C SER A 113 -1.22 11.67 12.33
N GLN A 114 -1.74 11.95 13.50
CA GLN A 114 -3.01 11.36 13.95
C GLN A 114 -4.16 11.63 12.96
N ARG A 115 -4.14 12.79 12.29
CA ARG A 115 -5.11 13.13 11.25
C ARG A 115 -5.00 12.17 10.07
N THR A 116 -3.80 11.92 9.57
CA THR A 116 -3.54 10.97 8.48
C THR A 116 -4.07 9.58 8.82
N ILE A 117 -3.84 9.11 10.05
CA ILE A 117 -4.34 7.81 10.54
C ILE A 117 -5.86 7.76 10.54
N LYS A 118 -6.52 8.83 11.00
CA LYS A 118 -7.99 8.94 11.00
C LYS A 118 -8.56 9.01 9.58
N GLU A 119 -7.88 9.66 8.65
CA GLU A 119 -8.29 9.72 7.24
C GLU A 119 -8.20 8.35 6.57
N ILE A 120 -7.10 7.60 6.76
CA ILE A 120 -6.97 6.21 6.29
C ILE A 120 -8.09 5.33 6.88
N HIS A 121 -8.31 5.42 8.19
CA HIS A 121 -9.37 4.66 8.85
C HIS A 121 -10.77 5.02 8.35
N ALA A 122 -11.02 6.30 8.05
CA ALA A 122 -12.29 6.75 7.50
C ALA A 122 -12.56 6.13 6.12
N LEU A 123 -11.54 6.00 5.28
CA LEU A 123 -11.62 5.28 4.00
C LEU A 123 -11.92 3.80 4.21
N VAL A 124 -11.19 3.12 5.10
CA VAL A 124 -11.37 1.68 5.40
C VAL A 124 -12.81 1.36 5.83
N LEU A 125 -13.47 2.25 6.57
CA LEU A 125 -14.84 2.02 7.05
C LEU A 125 -15.93 2.78 6.26
N HIS A 126 -15.58 3.38 5.12
CA HIS A 126 -16.53 4.11 4.30
C HIS A 126 -17.71 3.22 3.88
N GLY A 127 -18.93 3.68 4.12
CA GLY A 127 -20.14 2.91 3.83
C GLY A 127 -20.41 1.67 4.71
N ILE A 128 -19.41 1.25 5.53
CA ILE A 128 -19.52 0.09 6.44
C ILE A 128 -19.98 0.53 7.83
N ASN A 129 -19.31 1.52 8.41
CA ASN A 129 -19.64 2.02 9.75
C ASN A 129 -19.38 3.52 9.82
N ARG A 130 -20.33 4.30 9.32
CA ARG A 130 -20.24 5.75 9.19
C ARG A 130 -20.04 6.47 10.53
N GLU A 131 -20.57 5.94 11.62
CA GLU A 131 -20.51 6.58 12.93
C GLU A 131 -19.09 6.53 13.51
N ASN A 132 -18.36 5.45 13.27
CA ASN A 132 -17.04 5.22 13.84
C ASN A 132 -15.89 5.50 12.84
N ALA A 133 -16.19 5.76 11.58
CA ALA A 133 -15.18 6.04 10.55
C ALA A 133 -14.35 7.28 10.93
N GLY A 134 -13.02 7.13 11.03
CA GLY A 134 -12.09 8.19 11.41
C GLY A 134 -12.15 8.66 12.85
N ARG A 135 -12.84 7.94 13.75
CA ARG A 135 -13.06 8.34 15.14
C ARG A 135 -12.49 7.33 16.12
N TYR A 136 -11.76 7.82 17.10
CA TYR A 136 -11.31 6.97 18.20
C TYR A 136 -12.50 6.47 19.01
N ARG A 137 -12.39 5.23 19.50
CA ARG A 137 -13.41 4.60 20.32
C ARG A 137 -13.54 5.27 21.68
N THR A 138 -14.76 5.32 22.14
CA THR A 138 -15.13 5.82 23.49
C THR A 138 -15.49 4.67 24.45
N VAL A 139 -15.45 3.43 23.96
CA VAL A 139 -15.78 2.22 24.73
C VAL A 139 -14.58 1.27 24.82
N PRO A 140 -14.48 0.46 25.88
CA PRO A 140 -13.47 -0.60 25.95
C PRO A 140 -13.70 -1.63 24.85
N VAL A 141 -12.60 -2.22 24.35
CA VAL A 141 -12.62 -3.33 23.39
C VAL A 141 -11.69 -4.45 23.86
N MET A 142 -11.91 -5.63 23.34
CA MET A 142 -11.02 -6.79 23.49
C MET A 142 -10.62 -7.29 22.11
N ILE A 143 -9.39 -7.76 21.97
CA ILE A 143 -8.91 -8.39 20.73
C ILE A 143 -9.17 -9.89 20.87
N SER A 144 -10.00 -10.44 19.97
CA SER A 144 -10.34 -11.85 20.02
C SER A 144 -9.08 -12.70 19.83
N GLY A 145 -8.88 -13.66 20.74
CA GLY A 145 -7.73 -14.58 20.68
C GLY A 145 -6.41 -14.01 21.20
N SER A 146 -6.35 -12.76 21.67
CA SER A 146 -5.15 -12.17 22.26
C SER A 146 -5.26 -12.04 23.78
N ARG A 147 -4.13 -12.20 24.48
CA ARG A 147 -3.98 -11.89 25.92
C ARG A 147 -3.76 -10.38 26.14
N HIS A 148 -3.36 -9.66 25.09
CA HIS A 148 -3.16 -8.22 25.18
C HIS A 148 -4.50 -7.51 25.41
N VAL A 149 -4.54 -6.63 26.40
CA VAL A 149 -5.70 -5.79 26.71
C VAL A 149 -5.41 -4.36 26.25
N PRO A 150 -6.13 -3.87 25.21
CA PRO A 150 -5.94 -2.51 24.73
C PRO A 150 -6.22 -1.47 25.83
N PRO A 151 -5.59 -0.29 25.77
CA PRO A 151 -5.75 0.76 26.74
C PRO A 151 -7.22 1.20 26.90
N ARG A 152 -7.54 1.71 28.07
CA ARG A 152 -8.87 2.30 28.34
C ARG A 152 -9.13 3.50 27.41
N PRO A 153 -10.37 3.77 27.03
CA PRO A 153 -10.72 4.82 26.05
C PRO A 153 -10.13 6.20 26.38
N TYR A 154 -10.15 6.60 27.64
CA TYR A 154 -9.62 7.90 28.09
C TYR A 154 -8.10 8.05 27.97
N LEU A 155 -7.36 6.96 27.70
CA LEU A 155 -5.92 6.97 27.47
C LEU A 155 -5.55 7.03 25.97
N ILE A 156 -6.50 6.81 25.06
CA ILE A 156 -6.22 6.67 23.64
C ILE A 156 -5.56 7.92 23.07
N GLU A 157 -6.13 9.09 23.33
CA GLU A 157 -5.56 10.34 22.79
C GLU A 157 -4.12 10.55 23.23
N LYS A 158 -3.82 10.31 24.51
CA LYS A 158 -2.46 10.42 25.04
C LYS A 158 -1.54 9.39 24.41
N GLN A 159 -1.95 8.14 24.28
CA GLN A 159 -1.11 7.10 23.67
C GLN A 159 -0.89 7.34 22.16
N MET A 160 -1.88 7.88 21.47
CA MET A 160 -1.71 8.29 20.06
C MET A 160 -0.80 9.51 19.90
N GLU A 161 -0.77 10.41 20.87
CA GLU A 161 0.20 11.50 20.92
C GLU A 161 1.62 10.96 21.13
N ASP A 162 1.81 10.10 22.13
CA ASP A 162 3.10 9.46 22.44
C ASP A 162 3.61 8.61 21.25
N PHE A 163 2.69 7.93 20.55
CA PHE A 163 2.97 7.18 19.33
C PHE A 163 3.57 8.08 18.23
N ILE A 164 2.99 9.25 17.96
CA ILE A 164 3.50 10.18 16.95
C ILE A 164 4.82 10.82 17.40
N ILE A 165 4.97 11.14 18.68
CA ILE A 165 6.23 11.64 19.23
C ILE A 165 7.35 10.60 19.03
N ARG A 166 7.08 9.35 19.39
CA ARG A 166 8.07 8.28 19.22
C ARG A 166 8.43 8.02 17.76
N PHE A 167 7.46 8.09 16.87
CA PHE A 167 7.70 8.02 15.42
C PHE A 167 8.66 9.14 14.97
N ALA A 168 8.43 10.39 15.37
CA ALA A 168 9.30 11.51 15.01
C ALA A 168 10.74 11.36 15.60
N GLU A 169 10.86 10.79 16.79
CA GLU A 169 12.17 10.43 17.36
C GLU A 169 12.91 9.39 16.52
N MET A 170 12.20 8.36 16.02
CA MET A 170 12.79 7.34 15.16
C MET A 170 13.24 7.91 13.81
N GLU A 171 12.48 8.84 13.23
CA GLU A 171 12.88 9.55 12.01
C GLU A 171 14.13 10.40 12.26
N THR A 172 14.15 11.15 13.36
CA THR A 172 15.31 11.98 13.75
C THR A 172 16.57 11.13 13.99
N ALA A 173 16.40 9.97 14.62
CA ALA A 173 17.48 9.01 14.86
C ALA A 173 17.88 8.21 13.61
N GLN A 174 17.23 8.43 12.47
CA GLN A 174 17.47 7.71 11.23
C GLN A 174 17.38 6.18 11.38
N VAL A 175 16.42 5.72 12.17
CA VAL A 175 16.13 4.28 12.30
C VAL A 175 15.77 3.72 10.93
N HIS A 176 16.22 2.49 10.66
CA HIS A 176 15.98 1.86 9.36
C HIS A 176 14.48 1.86 8.97
N PRO A 177 14.09 2.30 7.77
CA PRO A 177 12.68 2.51 7.41
C PRO A 177 11.78 1.28 7.62
N VAL A 178 12.29 0.07 7.37
CA VAL A 178 11.52 -1.16 7.61
C VAL A 178 11.20 -1.36 9.10
N LEU A 179 12.13 -1.01 10.00
CA LEU A 179 11.89 -1.11 11.44
C LEU A 179 10.91 -0.04 11.92
N THR A 180 11.00 1.18 11.38
CA THR A 180 10.04 2.25 11.66
C THR A 180 8.65 1.90 11.14
N ALA A 181 8.55 1.31 9.94
CA ALA A 181 7.29 0.83 9.39
C ALA A 181 6.67 -0.28 10.24
N ALA A 182 7.49 -1.24 10.70
CA ALA A 182 7.05 -2.28 11.62
C ALA A 182 6.53 -1.69 12.94
N TYR A 183 7.23 -0.70 13.51
CA TYR A 183 6.78 0.03 14.70
C TYR A 183 5.42 0.72 14.48
N LEU A 184 5.24 1.42 13.37
CA LEU A 184 3.99 2.11 13.05
C LEU A 184 2.80 1.14 13.02
N HIS A 185 3.01 -0.04 12.45
CA HIS A 185 1.98 -1.09 12.43
C HIS A 185 1.72 -1.66 13.82
N ASP A 186 2.77 -2.14 14.47
CA ASP A 186 2.72 -2.88 15.74
C ASP A 186 2.08 -2.03 16.85
N GLU A 187 2.56 -0.80 17.01
CA GLU A 187 2.09 0.10 18.05
C GLU A 187 0.64 0.55 17.82
N LEU A 188 0.23 0.80 16.55
CA LEU A 188 -1.15 1.13 16.26
C LEU A 188 -2.10 -0.03 16.59
N VAL A 189 -1.69 -1.28 16.29
CA VAL A 189 -2.46 -2.47 16.67
C VAL A 189 -2.49 -2.64 18.19
N ARG A 190 -1.41 -2.37 18.90
CA ARG A 190 -1.32 -2.43 20.37
C ARG A 190 -2.27 -1.43 21.04
N ILE A 191 -2.28 -0.17 20.58
CA ILE A 191 -3.17 0.87 21.11
C ILE A 191 -4.64 0.54 20.78
N HIS A 192 -4.87 -0.02 19.59
CA HIS A 192 -6.21 -0.39 19.10
C HIS A 192 -7.20 0.76 19.21
N PRO A 193 -6.91 1.92 18.60
CA PRO A 193 -7.64 3.16 18.89
C PRO A 193 -9.06 3.19 18.33
N PHE A 194 -9.43 2.27 17.45
CA PHE A 194 -10.73 2.23 16.79
C PHE A 194 -11.57 1.02 17.24
N ILE A 195 -12.87 1.06 16.96
CA ILE A 195 -13.77 -0.07 17.26
C ILE A 195 -13.55 -1.23 16.29
N ASP A 196 -13.27 -0.95 15.02
CA ASP A 196 -13.04 -1.89 13.93
C ASP A 196 -12.00 -1.29 12.97
N GLY A 197 -11.42 -2.09 12.07
CA GLY A 197 -10.51 -1.61 11.03
C GLY A 197 -9.07 -1.30 11.48
N ASN A 198 -8.70 -1.56 12.74
CA ASN A 198 -7.35 -1.29 13.25
C ASN A 198 -6.26 -2.02 12.45
N GLY A 199 -6.44 -3.32 12.16
CA GLY A 199 -5.48 -4.12 11.42
C GLY A 199 -5.28 -3.61 9.98
N ARG A 200 -6.36 -3.31 9.26
CA ARG A 200 -6.28 -2.74 7.90
C ARG A 200 -5.61 -1.37 7.90
N THR A 201 -5.99 -0.50 8.83
CA THR A 201 -5.40 0.83 8.98
C THR A 201 -3.91 0.76 9.30
N SER A 202 -3.48 -0.14 10.20
CA SER A 202 -2.06 -0.29 10.55
C SER A 202 -1.22 -0.83 9.40
N ARG A 203 -1.74 -1.78 8.62
CA ARG A 203 -1.06 -2.28 7.42
C ARG A 203 -0.95 -1.20 6.33
N LEU A 204 -1.97 -0.37 6.16
CA LEU A 204 -1.93 0.77 5.24
C LEU A 204 -0.94 1.85 5.72
N LEU A 205 -0.90 2.17 7.01
CA LEU A 205 0.05 3.13 7.60
C LEU A 205 1.51 2.66 7.43
N MET A 206 1.77 1.39 7.70
CA MET A 206 3.07 0.76 7.46
C MET A 206 3.51 0.93 6.00
N ASN A 207 2.63 0.60 5.06
CA ASN A 207 2.89 0.71 3.63
C ASN A 207 3.02 2.16 3.15
N LEU A 208 2.27 3.10 3.71
CA LEU A 208 2.44 4.53 3.46
C LEU A 208 3.88 4.96 3.76
N TYR A 209 4.41 4.56 4.93
CA TYR A 209 5.75 4.92 5.35
C TYR A 209 6.83 4.25 4.47
N LEU A 210 6.65 2.98 4.12
CA LEU A 210 7.54 2.26 3.21
C LEU A 210 7.59 2.92 1.82
N LEU A 211 6.44 3.21 1.22
CA LEU A 211 6.35 3.88 -0.08
C LEU A 211 7.02 5.26 -0.07
N ARG A 212 6.84 6.04 1.00
CA ARG A 212 7.51 7.35 1.18
C ARG A 212 9.03 7.21 1.16
N ASN A 213 9.55 6.13 1.75
CA ASN A 213 10.97 5.83 1.80
C ASN A 213 11.47 5.01 0.60
N ARG A 214 10.70 4.95 -0.49
CA ARG A 214 11.07 4.28 -1.74
C ARG A 214 11.17 2.75 -1.65
N TYR A 215 10.51 2.17 -0.68
CA TYR A 215 10.27 0.74 -0.57
C TYR A 215 9.03 0.33 -1.37
N THR A 216 8.77 -0.97 -1.46
CA THR A 216 7.61 -1.51 -2.16
C THR A 216 6.39 -1.66 -1.23
N LEU A 217 5.24 -2.07 -1.79
CA LEU A 217 4.11 -2.50 -0.98
C LEU A 217 4.44 -3.85 -0.33
N VAL A 218 4.49 -3.87 0.99
CA VAL A 218 4.60 -5.10 1.79
C VAL A 218 3.24 -5.77 1.86
N ASN A 219 3.19 -7.04 1.48
CA ASN A 219 1.99 -7.85 1.48
C ASN A 219 2.11 -8.97 2.52
N LEU A 220 1.57 -8.73 3.73
CA LEU A 220 1.44 -9.75 4.76
C LEU A 220 0.36 -10.76 4.34
N LYS A 221 0.71 -12.04 4.33
CA LYS A 221 -0.17 -13.10 3.82
C LYS A 221 -1.30 -13.42 4.79
N GLY A 222 -2.48 -13.69 4.23
CA GLY A 222 -3.70 -14.04 4.98
C GLY A 222 -4.01 -15.55 4.96
N SER A 223 -3.07 -16.45 4.56
CA SER A 223 -3.26 -17.88 4.73
C SER A 223 -3.32 -18.26 6.21
N ASP A 224 -3.92 -19.38 6.54
CA ASP A 224 -4.12 -19.77 7.94
C ASP A 224 -2.80 -19.87 8.71
N GLU A 225 -1.76 -20.43 8.09
CA GLU A 225 -0.42 -20.55 8.69
C GLU A 225 0.23 -19.16 8.85
N ALA A 226 0.11 -18.30 7.84
CA ALA A 226 0.66 -16.94 7.89
C ALA A 226 -0.05 -16.09 8.95
N LYS A 227 -1.38 -16.21 9.07
CA LYS A 227 -2.17 -15.54 10.12
C LYS A 227 -1.73 -15.95 11.52
N VAL A 228 -1.50 -17.23 11.74
CA VAL A 228 -1.02 -17.74 13.04
C VAL A 228 0.33 -17.12 13.38
N SER A 229 1.27 -17.10 12.42
CA SER A 229 2.60 -16.49 12.61
C SER A 229 2.51 -14.98 12.86
N TYR A 230 1.67 -14.29 12.11
CA TYR A 230 1.43 -12.85 12.25
C TYR A 230 0.84 -12.49 13.62
N TYR A 231 -0.21 -13.17 14.06
CA TYR A 231 -0.82 -12.90 15.36
C TYR A 231 0.09 -13.30 16.52
N LYS A 232 0.87 -14.39 16.37
CA LYS A 232 1.86 -14.78 17.37
C LYS A 232 2.95 -13.72 17.53
N ALA A 233 3.48 -13.19 16.45
CA ALA A 233 4.51 -12.14 16.48
C ALA A 233 3.99 -10.86 17.16
N LEU A 234 2.73 -10.46 16.89
CA LEU A 234 2.09 -9.33 17.57
C LEU A 234 1.84 -9.62 19.05
N GLU A 235 1.42 -10.83 19.40
CA GLU A 235 1.21 -11.21 20.80
C GLU A 235 2.51 -11.15 21.61
N GLU A 236 3.62 -11.68 21.05
CA GLU A 236 4.95 -11.60 21.68
C GLU A 236 5.39 -10.14 21.88
N SER A 237 5.19 -9.28 20.86
CA SER A 237 5.49 -7.86 20.98
C SER A 237 4.68 -7.16 22.06
N HIS A 238 3.37 -7.40 22.12
CA HIS A 238 2.48 -6.66 23.01
C HIS A 238 2.52 -7.14 24.47
N THR A 239 2.76 -8.43 24.70
CA THR A 239 2.71 -9.02 26.04
C THR A 239 4.09 -9.23 26.64
N GLU A 240 5.11 -9.54 25.83
CA GLU A 240 6.46 -9.90 26.26
C GLU A 240 7.48 -8.79 25.95
N LYS A 241 7.07 -7.75 25.19
CA LYS A 241 7.90 -6.63 24.72
C LYS A 241 9.06 -7.09 23.82
N HIS A 242 8.81 -8.12 23.01
CA HIS A 242 9.73 -8.66 22.01
C HIS A 242 9.22 -8.39 20.59
N PRO A 243 9.49 -7.18 20.02
CA PRO A 243 9.00 -6.81 18.68
C PRO A 243 9.79 -7.47 17.55
N GLU A 244 10.89 -8.17 17.85
CA GLU A 244 11.84 -8.66 16.85
C GLU A 244 11.20 -9.65 15.87
N ALA A 245 10.29 -10.51 16.37
CA ALA A 245 9.57 -11.48 15.53
C ALA A 245 8.70 -10.76 14.48
N PHE A 246 8.00 -9.70 14.88
CA PHE A 246 7.18 -8.91 13.96
C PHE A 246 8.04 -8.07 12.99
N GLN A 247 9.13 -7.47 13.49
CA GLN A 247 10.09 -6.74 12.65
C GLN A 247 10.69 -7.64 11.56
N MET A 248 11.07 -8.87 11.92
CA MET A 248 11.59 -9.85 10.97
C MET A 248 10.54 -10.23 9.92
N LEU A 249 9.28 -10.44 10.33
CA LEU A 249 8.18 -10.76 9.43
C LEU A 249 7.97 -9.64 8.40
N VAL A 250 8.02 -8.38 8.80
CA VAL A 250 7.91 -7.23 7.88
C VAL A 250 9.12 -7.16 6.95
N ALA A 251 10.34 -7.38 7.48
CA ALA A 251 11.56 -7.36 6.67
C ALA A 251 11.60 -8.48 5.61
N GLU A 252 11.14 -9.67 5.96
CA GLU A 252 11.05 -10.80 5.02
C GLU A 252 9.99 -10.54 3.95
N ALA A 253 8.84 -9.99 4.33
CA ALA A 253 7.78 -9.65 3.40
C ALA A 253 8.22 -8.54 2.41
N GLU A 254 8.99 -7.53 2.87
CA GLU A 254 9.57 -6.52 1.97
C GLU A 254 10.62 -7.13 1.05
N ARG A 255 11.49 -7.99 1.54
CA ARG A 255 12.48 -8.70 0.72
C ARG A 255 11.81 -9.55 -0.37
N GLU A 256 10.72 -10.25 -0.03
CA GLU A 256 9.93 -11.02 -0.99
C GLU A 256 9.29 -10.11 -2.05
N SER A 257 8.71 -8.98 -1.62
CA SER A 257 8.10 -8.01 -2.51
C SER A 257 9.13 -7.44 -3.50
N LEU A 258 10.29 -6.99 -3.03
CA LEU A 258 11.39 -6.50 -3.85
C LEU A 258 11.88 -7.57 -4.86
N ALA A 259 12.06 -8.80 -4.41
CA ALA A 259 12.47 -9.90 -5.29
C ALA A 259 11.47 -10.15 -6.42
N ARG A 260 10.16 -10.06 -6.13
CA ARG A 260 9.10 -10.19 -7.14
C ARG A 260 9.15 -9.05 -8.17
N TYR A 261 9.38 -7.80 -7.72
CA TYR A 261 9.56 -6.67 -8.64
C TYR A 261 10.77 -6.88 -9.56
N LEU A 262 11.92 -7.28 -9.00
CA LEU A 262 13.14 -7.52 -9.78
C LEU A 262 12.94 -8.65 -10.81
N LEU A 263 12.32 -9.76 -10.39
CA LEU A 263 12.02 -10.88 -11.28
C LEU A 263 11.16 -10.46 -12.48
N VAL A 264 10.10 -9.69 -12.26
CA VAL A 264 9.22 -9.24 -13.35
C VAL A 264 9.90 -8.22 -14.24
N MET A 265 10.84 -7.43 -13.70
CA MET A 265 11.64 -6.48 -14.48
C MET A 265 12.80 -7.14 -15.22
N GLY A 266 13.01 -8.46 -15.05
CA GLY A 266 14.12 -9.16 -15.68
C GLY A 266 15.50 -8.74 -15.18
N VAL A 267 15.57 -8.30 -13.91
CA VAL A 267 16.84 -7.97 -13.23
C VAL A 267 17.19 -9.16 -12.36
N GLU A 268 18.32 -9.82 -12.68
CA GLU A 268 18.89 -10.92 -11.88
C GLU A 268 19.75 -10.40 -10.72
#